data_ca20ee0e427fe08802f9d15d0252af81
#
_entry.id   ca20ee0e427fe08802f9d15d0252af81
#
_cell.length_a   1.000
_cell.length_b   1.000
_cell.length_c   1.000
_cell.angle_alpha   90.00
_cell.angle_beta   90.00
_cell.angle_gamma   90.00
#
_symmetry.space_group_name_H-M   'P 1'
#
loop_
_entity.id
_entity.type
_entity.pdbx_description
1 polymer ?
#
loop_
_entity_poly.entity_id
_entity_poly.type
_entity_poly.pdbx_seq_one_letter_code
_entity_poly.pdbx_strand_id
1 'polypeptide(L)'
;RKIFTIREPLTAISAITPFNHPLNMVAHKIAPSIATNNCTVCKQTELTPLTAMVLADVLYEAGLPPEMFSVVTGWPQDIGSEMIKNPNIDLITFTGSVGVGKLIAEQAGYKRTVLELGGNDPLIVLNDLDGDDLKKAVELAVTGATKNSGQRCTAVKRILVQESIADQFVEMALERAKKIKFGDPMNMETDLGTVVNAQAAELFDKRVSMAEEDGAKILYHPGRKGALLPPI
;
A
#
# COMPACT_ATOMS: atom_id res chain seq x y z
N ARG A 1 16.10 46.49 1.30
CA ARG A 1 16.62 45.14 1.46
C ARG A 1 16.14 44.29 0.30
N LYS A 2 17.03 43.53 -0.31
CA LYS A 2 16.66 42.49 -1.30
C LYS A 2 16.69 41.14 -0.52
N ILE A 3 15.59 40.38 -0.61
CA ILE A 3 15.47 39.07 0.04
C ILE A 3 15.17 38.06 -1.08
N PHE A 4 15.88 36.95 -1.10
CA PHE A 4 15.64 35.84 -1.99
C PHE A 4 15.80 34.52 -1.22
N THR A 5 15.15 33.47 -1.69
CA THR A 5 15.30 32.10 -1.20
C THR A 5 15.87 31.22 -2.27
N ILE A 6 16.70 30.27 -1.87
CA ILE A 6 17.23 29.22 -2.73
C ILE A 6 16.81 27.87 -2.18
N ARG A 7 16.76 26.86 -3.05
CA ARG A 7 16.56 25.46 -2.65
C ARG A 7 17.86 24.72 -2.84
N GLU A 8 18.22 23.94 -1.86
CA GLU A 8 19.43 23.11 -1.85
C GLU A 8 19.06 21.66 -1.59
N PRO A 9 19.84 20.67 -2.09
CA PRO A 9 19.67 19.27 -1.73
C PRO A 9 19.78 19.06 -0.21
N LEU A 10 19.14 18.00 0.27
CA LEU A 10 19.35 17.46 1.62
C LEU A 10 20.62 16.59 1.61
N THR A 11 21.26 16.39 2.76
CA THR A 11 22.48 15.57 2.84
C THR A 11 22.13 14.10 2.64
N ALA A 12 21.18 13.59 3.44
CA ALA A 12 20.74 12.21 3.33
C ALA A 12 19.26 12.04 3.66
N ILE A 13 18.64 11.13 2.93
CA ILE A 13 17.24 10.75 3.08
C ILE A 13 17.17 9.30 3.55
N SER A 14 16.39 9.04 4.60
CA SER A 14 15.97 7.71 5.01
C SER A 14 14.65 7.36 4.31
N ALA A 15 14.66 6.34 3.47
CA ALA A 15 13.48 5.84 2.77
C ALA A 15 13.08 4.47 3.33
N ILE A 16 11.84 4.33 3.80
CA ILE A 16 11.33 3.08 4.35
C ILE A 16 10.07 2.69 3.59
N THR A 17 10.04 1.48 3.00
CA THR A 17 9.01 1.08 2.04
C THR A 17 8.27 -0.20 2.43
N PRO A 18 6.98 -0.32 2.05
CA PRO A 18 6.15 -1.48 2.34
C PRO A 18 6.29 -2.58 1.27
N PHE A 19 5.55 -3.67 1.45
CA PHE A 19 5.60 -4.87 0.59
C PHE A 19 4.67 -4.81 -0.63
N ASN A 20 3.59 -4.03 -0.58
CA ASN A 20 2.44 -4.19 -1.47
C ASN A 20 2.67 -3.79 -2.94
N HIS A 21 3.59 -2.89 -3.20
CA HIS A 21 4.05 -2.53 -4.55
C HIS A 21 5.57 -2.33 -4.52
N PRO A 22 6.36 -3.43 -4.45
CA PRO A 22 7.77 -3.37 -4.06
C PRO A 22 8.64 -2.48 -4.93
N LEU A 23 8.44 -2.45 -6.25
CA LEU A 23 9.17 -1.53 -7.12
C LEU A 23 8.63 -0.11 -7.03
N ASN A 24 7.31 0.05 -7.13
CA ASN A 24 6.68 1.36 -7.22
C ASN A 24 6.90 2.20 -5.95
N MET A 25 6.80 1.57 -4.77
CA MET A 25 7.00 2.27 -3.50
C MET A 25 8.44 2.70 -3.28
N VAL A 26 9.41 1.98 -3.82
CA VAL A 26 10.81 2.41 -3.86
C VAL A 26 10.98 3.55 -4.86
N ALA A 27 10.50 3.38 -6.09
CA ALA A 27 10.63 4.39 -7.15
C ALA A 27 10.05 5.75 -6.75
N HIS A 28 8.89 5.79 -6.08
CA HIS A 28 8.28 7.02 -5.56
C HIS A 28 9.18 7.84 -4.64
N LYS A 29 10.12 7.19 -3.96
CA LYS A 29 11.05 7.84 -3.03
C LYS A 29 12.40 8.13 -3.68
N ILE A 30 12.89 7.19 -4.45
CA ILE A 30 14.25 7.26 -5.01
C ILE A 30 14.31 8.16 -6.24
N ALA A 31 13.31 8.10 -7.13
CA ALA A 31 13.33 8.91 -8.35
C ALA A 31 13.37 10.43 -8.06
N PRO A 32 12.49 11.00 -7.20
CA PRO A 32 12.60 12.41 -6.84
C PRO A 32 13.86 12.74 -6.03
N SER A 33 14.37 11.80 -5.22
CA SER A 33 15.62 11.99 -4.48
C SER A 33 16.81 12.16 -5.42
N ILE A 34 16.97 11.25 -6.37
CA ILE A 34 18.03 11.32 -7.38
C ILE A 34 17.88 12.58 -8.25
N ALA A 35 16.66 12.86 -8.72
CA ALA A 35 16.39 14.04 -9.57
C ALA A 35 16.71 15.37 -8.89
N THR A 36 16.75 15.40 -7.57
CA THR A 36 17.07 16.60 -6.77
C THR A 36 18.44 16.50 -6.07
N ASN A 37 19.30 15.58 -6.55
CA ASN A 37 20.69 15.39 -6.09
C ASN A 37 20.82 15.10 -4.59
N ASN A 38 19.96 14.23 -4.06
CA ASN A 38 20.04 13.78 -2.66
C ASN A 38 20.57 12.34 -2.58
N CYS A 39 21.34 12.03 -1.55
CA CYS A 39 21.69 10.66 -1.19
C CYS A 39 20.53 10.01 -0.42
N THR A 40 20.28 8.73 -0.66
CA THR A 40 19.19 7.99 -0.03
C THR A 40 19.62 6.62 0.45
N VAL A 41 19.34 6.32 1.71
CA VAL A 41 19.41 4.98 2.28
C VAL A 41 18.01 4.42 2.30
N CYS A 42 17.75 3.33 1.58
CA CYS A 42 16.45 2.69 1.45
C CYS A 42 16.41 1.37 2.24
N LYS A 43 15.55 1.33 3.25
CA LYS A 43 15.14 0.07 3.88
C LYS A 43 13.85 -0.41 3.23
N GLN A 44 13.97 -1.38 2.33
CA GLN A 44 12.79 -2.11 1.89
C GLN A 44 12.36 -3.12 2.96
N THR A 45 11.06 -3.43 2.99
CA THR A 45 10.56 -4.46 3.89
C THR A 45 11.26 -5.79 3.67
N GLU A 46 11.48 -6.55 4.74
CA GLU A 46 12.03 -7.90 4.75
C GLU A 46 11.17 -8.92 3.98
N LEU A 47 9.91 -8.58 3.70
CA LEU A 47 8.98 -9.44 2.95
C LEU A 47 9.21 -9.41 1.43
N THR A 48 9.77 -8.32 0.90
CA THR A 48 10.02 -8.15 -0.55
C THR A 48 11.34 -7.42 -0.82
N PRO A 49 12.49 -7.88 -0.28
CA PRO A 49 13.73 -7.09 -0.28
C PRO A 49 14.40 -7.03 -1.65
N LEU A 50 14.24 -8.03 -2.49
CA LEU A 50 15.03 -8.21 -3.72
C LEU A 50 14.79 -7.13 -4.78
N THR A 51 13.56 -6.60 -4.85
CA THR A 51 13.19 -5.63 -5.90
C THR A 51 13.98 -4.32 -5.80
N ALA A 52 14.23 -3.82 -4.56
CA ALA A 52 15.04 -2.63 -4.37
C ALA A 52 16.52 -2.86 -4.72
N MET A 53 17.03 -4.05 -4.43
CA MET A 53 18.40 -4.46 -4.76
C MET A 53 18.59 -4.48 -6.28
N VAL A 54 17.69 -5.16 -7.01
CA VAL A 54 17.73 -5.19 -8.47
C VAL A 54 17.62 -3.78 -9.06
N LEU A 55 16.77 -2.92 -8.51
CA LEU A 55 16.70 -1.52 -8.94
C LEU A 55 18.03 -0.78 -8.71
N ALA A 56 18.70 -1.02 -7.59
CA ALA A 56 20.00 -0.42 -7.32
C ALA A 56 21.05 -0.87 -8.34
N ASP A 57 21.13 -2.17 -8.65
CA ASP A 57 22.02 -2.71 -9.64
C ASP A 57 21.79 -2.07 -11.02
N VAL A 58 20.55 -1.98 -11.48
CA VAL A 58 20.17 -1.34 -12.74
C VAL A 58 20.58 0.15 -12.77
N LEU A 59 20.41 0.87 -11.67
CA LEU A 59 20.80 2.27 -11.59
C LEU A 59 22.31 2.45 -11.59
N TYR A 60 23.08 1.57 -10.93
CA TYR A 60 24.54 1.60 -10.94
C TYR A 60 25.09 1.27 -12.33
N GLU A 61 24.54 0.25 -13.02
CA GLU A 61 24.88 -0.06 -14.40
C GLU A 61 24.58 1.10 -15.35
N ALA A 62 23.54 1.89 -15.06
CA ALA A 62 23.21 3.11 -15.80
C ALA A 62 24.09 4.32 -15.45
N GLY A 63 25.05 4.18 -14.52
CA GLY A 63 26.02 5.20 -14.15
C GLY A 63 25.64 6.05 -12.93
N LEU A 64 24.64 5.65 -12.15
CA LEU A 64 24.35 6.32 -10.88
C LEU A 64 25.49 6.06 -9.90
N PRO A 65 26.08 7.11 -9.27
CA PRO A 65 27.07 6.91 -8.21
C PRO A 65 26.48 6.08 -7.05
N PRO A 66 27.17 5.03 -6.57
CA PRO A 66 26.62 4.14 -5.52
C PRO A 66 26.23 4.86 -4.24
N GLU A 67 26.89 5.97 -3.93
CA GLU A 67 26.63 6.79 -2.74
C GLU A 67 25.27 7.49 -2.80
N MET A 68 24.70 7.67 -3.99
CA MET A 68 23.41 8.33 -4.14
C MET A 68 22.22 7.44 -3.78
N PHE A 69 22.37 6.11 -3.85
CA PHE A 69 21.32 5.17 -3.51
C PHE A 69 21.90 3.92 -2.87
N SER A 70 21.63 3.71 -1.60
CA SER A 70 22.04 2.52 -0.85
C SER A 70 20.83 1.75 -0.38
N VAL A 71 20.81 0.43 -0.59
CA VAL A 71 19.76 -0.47 -0.08
C VAL A 71 20.29 -1.21 1.12
N VAL A 72 19.54 -1.15 2.23
CA VAL A 72 19.81 -1.91 3.43
C VAL A 72 18.67 -2.87 3.73
N THR A 73 19.00 -4.07 4.20
CA THR A 73 18.05 -5.09 4.61
C THR A 73 18.24 -5.41 6.09
N GLY A 74 17.15 -5.78 6.74
CA GLY A 74 17.16 -6.14 8.16
C GLY A 74 15.76 -6.01 8.77
N TRP A 75 15.60 -6.59 9.93
CA TRP A 75 14.37 -6.49 10.66
C TRP A 75 14.16 -5.07 11.23
N PRO A 76 12.91 -4.61 11.38
CA PRO A 76 12.63 -3.27 11.91
C PRO A 76 13.21 -3.01 13.29
N GLN A 77 13.28 -4.04 14.16
CA GLN A 77 13.85 -3.93 15.50
C GLN A 77 15.37 -3.73 15.50
N ASP A 78 16.05 -4.19 14.44
CA ASP A 78 17.53 -4.14 14.37
C ASP A 78 18.02 -2.82 13.79
N ILE A 79 17.40 -2.36 12.70
CA ILE A 79 17.87 -1.18 11.96
C ILE A 79 16.89 0.00 11.96
N GLY A 80 15.65 -0.20 12.40
CA GLY A 80 14.61 0.84 12.32
C GLY A 80 14.94 2.09 13.13
N SER A 81 15.51 1.92 14.32
CA SER A 81 15.93 3.06 15.17
C SER A 81 17.00 3.91 14.48
N GLU A 82 17.97 3.28 13.82
CA GLU A 82 19.04 3.98 13.11
C GLU A 82 18.48 4.74 11.89
N MET A 83 17.57 4.14 11.15
CA MET A 83 16.88 4.79 10.01
C MET A 83 16.09 6.03 10.41
N ILE A 84 15.68 6.13 11.69
CA ILE A 84 14.87 7.25 12.20
C ILE A 84 15.75 8.29 12.92
N LYS A 85 16.67 7.84 13.77
CA LYS A 85 17.37 8.71 14.75
C LYS A 85 18.74 9.19 14.29
N ASN A 86 19.34 8.55 13.28
CA ASN A 86 20.70 8.90 12.84
C ASN A 86 20.81 10.41 12.58
N PRO A 87 21.79 11.11 13.18
CA PRO A 87 21.93 12.57 13.06
C PRO A 87 22.24 13.05 11.64
N ASN A 88 22.75 12.18 10.78
CA ASN A 88 23.06 12.52 9.37
C ASN A 88 21.84 12.44 8.45
N ILE A 89 20.67 12.03 8.94
CA ILE A 89 19.42 12.00 8.17
C ILE A 89 18.67 13.31 8.34
N ASP A 90 18.38 13.98 7.23
CA ASP A 90 17.64 15.24 7.21
C ASP A 90 16.14 15.04 6.97
N LEU A 91 15.77 13.98 6.24
CA LEU A 91 14.40 13.67 5.88
C LEU A 91 14.13 12.16 5.99
N ILE A 92 12.99 11.82 6.56
CA ILE A 92 12.48 10.45 6.59
C ILE A 92 11.26 10.38 5.67
N THR A 93 11.32 9.53 4.65
CA THR A 93 10.16 9.21 3.81
C THR A 93 9.71 7.78 4.08
N PHE A 94 8.52 7.62 4.61
CA PHE A 94 7.94 6.34 5.01
C PHE A 94 6.62 6.09 4.29
N THR A 95 6.43 4.86 3.84
CA THR A 95 5.11 4.34 3.44
C THR A 95 4.86 3.03 4.18
N GLY A 96 3.72 2.95 4.87
CA GLY A 96 3.37 1.77 5.65
C GLY A 96 2.17 1.96 6.59
N SER A 97 2.17 1.26 7.73
CA SER A 97 1.06 1.31 8.67
C SER A 97 1.00 2.64 9.45
N VAL A 98 -0.22 3.02 9.85
CA VAL A 98 -0.46 4.21 10.69
C VAL A 98 0.30 4.13 12.02
N GLY A 99 0.33 2.94 12.64
CA GLY A 99 1.03 2.74 13.92
C GLY A 99 2.54 3.03 13.81
N VAL A 100 3.19 2.51 12.78
CA VAL A 100 4.61 2.77 12.53
C VAL A 100 4.84 4.24 12.12
N GLY A 101 3.94 4.83 11.32
CA GLY A 101 4.02 6.25 10.98
C GLY A 101 3.98 7.17 12.19
N LYS A 102 3.11 6.89 13.16
CA LYS A 102 3.06 7.62 14.44
C LYS A 102 4.36 7.47 15.23
N LEU A 103 4.89 6.24 15.33
CA LEU A 103 6.17 5.98 16.00
C LEU A 103 7.32 6.78 15.34
N ILE A 104 7.36 6.83 14.01
CA ILE A 104 8.35 7.62 13.27
C ILE A 104 8.20 9.09 13.59
N ALA A 105 6.98 9.64 13.55
CA ALA A 105 6.72 11.04 13.86
C ALA A 105 7.16 11.42 15.28
N GLU A 106 6.92 10.54 16.26
CA GLU A 106 7.35 10.73 17.65
C GLU A 106 8.88 10.71 17.81
N GLN A 107 9.58 9.87 17.02
CA GLN A 107 11.03 9.64 17.18
C GLN A 107 11.90 10.47 16.23
N ALA A 108 11.32 11.07 15.19
CA ALA A 108 12.05 11.83 14.18
C ALA A 108 12.70 13.11 14.72
N GLY A 109 12.23 13.64 15.85
CA GLY A 109 12.73 14.90 16.42
C GLY A 109 12.48 16.07 15.46
N TYR A 110 13.54 16.80 15.10
CA TYR A 110 13.47 17.98 14.22
C TYR A 110 13.62 17.64 12.72
N LYS A 111 13.68 16.34 12.35
CA LYS A 111 13.81 15.92 10.96
C LYS A 111 12.51 16.17 10.18
N ARG A 112 12.62 16.43 8.89
CA ARG A 112 11.47 16.44 8.00
C ARG A 112 10.90 15.04 7.85
N THR A 113 9.58 14.92 7.78
CA THR A 113 8.90 13.65 7.55
C THR A 113 7.92 13.74 6.39
N VAL A 114 7.93 12.72 5.53
CA VAL A 114 6.92 12.48 4.49
C VAL A 114 6.33 11.11 4.79
N LEU A 115 5.08 11.08 5.26
CA LEU A 115 4.42 9.88 5.77
C LEU A 115 3.22 9.54 4.89
N GLU A 116 3.33 8.45 4.14
CA GLU A 116 2.25 7.84 3.38
C GLU A 116 1.75 6.62 4.16
N LEU A 117 0.53 6.67 4.67
CA LEU A 117 0.05 5.70 5.65
C LEU A 117 -1.10 4.83 5.10
N GLY A 118 -1.99 4.43 5.98
CA GLY A 118 -3.15 3.63 5.61
C GLY A 118 -4.24 4.44 4.90
N GLY A 119 -5.34 3.79 4.57
CA GLY A 119 -6.52 4.41 4.00
C GLY A 119 -7.79 3.65 4.40
N ASN A 120 -8.94 4.31 4.28
CA ASN A 120 -10.26 3.76 4.45
C ASN A 120 -11.21 4.38 3.41
N ASP A 121 -10.86 4.21 2.16
CA ASP A 121 -11.37 4.98 1.04
C ASP A 121 -12.83 4.64 0.76
N PRO A 122 -13.74 5.64 0.73
CA PRO A 122 -15.12 5.44 0.34
C PRO A 122 -15.29 5.53 -1.18
N LEU A 123 -16.18 4.72 -1.72
CA LEU A 123 -16.77 4.88 -3.04
C LEU A 123 -18.24 5.22 -2.85
N ILE A 124 -18.71 6.30 -3.46
CA ILE A 124 -20.10 6.78 -3.34
C ILE A 124 -20.80 6.53 -4.67
N VAL A 125 -21.96 5.87 -4.61
CA VAL A 125 -22.79 5.53 -5.76
C VAL A 125 -24.15 6.20 -5.60
N LEU A 126 -24.45 7.15 -6.48
CA LEU A 126 -25.70 7.88 -6.51
C LEU A 126 -26.75 7.17 -7.39
N ASN A 127 -28.00 7.52 -7.24
CA ASN A 127 -29.12 6.86 -7.92
C ASN A 127 -29.42 7.38 -9.33
N ASP A 128 -28.59 8.26 -9.85
CA ASP A 128 -28.62 8.74 -11.23
C ASP A 128 -27.93 7.78 -12.22
N LEU A 129 -27.39 6.65 -11.73
CA LEU A 129 -26.76 5.62 -12.54
C LEU A 129 -27.77 4.54 -12.91
N ASP A 130 -27.81 4.18 -14.20
CA ASP A 130 -28.59 3.07 -14.72
C ASP A 130 -27.80 2.25 -15.76
N GLY A 131 -28.37 1.13 -16.18
CA GLY A 131 -27.87 0.32 -17.29
C GLY A 131 -26.37 0.04 -17.24
N ASP A 132 -25.62 0.53 -18.21
CA ASP A 132 -24.18 0.26 -18.34
C ASP A 132 -23.33 1.11 -17.39
N ASP A 133 -23.80 2.28 -16.98
CA ASP A 133 -23.08 3.09 -15.99
C ASP A 133 -23.13 2.45 -14.61
N LEU A 134 -24.25 1.86 -14.21
CA LEU A 134 -24.35 1.10 -12.98
C LEU A 134 -23.46 -0.15 -13.02
N LYS A 135 -23.40 -0.88 -14.14
CA LYS A 135 -22.47 -2.02 -14.33
C LYS A 135 -21.01 -1.57 -14.16
N LYS A 136 -20.65 -0.44 -14.75
CA LYS A 136 -19.31 0.14 -14.63
C LYS A 136 -18.99 0.54 -13.19
N ALA A 137 -19.93 1.12 -12.47
CA ALA A 137 -19.77 1.47 -11.06
C ALA A 137 -19.53 0.21 -10.20
N VAL A 138 -20.26 -0.88 -10.44
CA VAL A 138 -20.04 -2.19 -9.80
C VAL A 138 -18.64 -2.74 -10.11
N GLU A 139 -18.24 -2.72 -11.38
CA GLU A 139 -16.90 -3.19 -11.78
C GLU A 139 -15.78 -2.39 -11.06
N LEU A 140 -15.90 -1.07 -11.03
CA LEU A 140 -14.95 -0.19 -10.33
C LEU A 140 -14.93 -0.47 -8.82
N ALA A 141 -16.09 -0.69 -8.21
CA ALA A 141 -16.20 -0.97 -6.78
C ALA A 141 -15.52 -2.29 -6.42
N VAL A 142 -15.87 -3.38 -7.12
CA VAL A 142 -15.34 -4.72 -6.83
C VAL A 142 -13.85 -4.79 -7.18
N THR A 143 -13.43 -4.30 -8.35
CA THR A 143 -12.02 -4.27 -8.73
C THR A 143 -11.22 -3.36 -7.80
N GLY A 144 -11.76 -2.19 -7.43
CA GLY A 144 -11.15 -1.26 -6.49
C GLY A 144 -10.94 -1.87 -5.11
N ALA A 145 -11.85 -2.72 -4.64
CA ALA A 145 -11.74 -3.41 -3.36
C ALA A 145 -10.79 -4.61 -3.41
N THR A 146 -10.78 -5.38 -4.48
CA THR A 146 -10.12 -6.70 -4.55
C THR A 146 -8.73 -6.68 -5.15
N LYS A 147 -8.40 -5.72 -6.02
CA LYS A 147 -7.07 -5.66 -6.68
C LYS A 147 -5.93 -5.71 -5.67
N ASN A 148 -4.94 -6.59 -5.93
CA ASN A 148 -3.84 -6.92 -5.01
C ASN A 148 -4.33 -7.44 -3.66
N SER A 149 -5.40 -8.23 -3.66
CA SER A 149 -6.07 -8.75 -2.45
C SER A 149 -6.46 -7.64 -1.44
N GLY A 150 -6.83 -6.45 -1.94
CA GLY A 150 -7.17 -5.29 -1.11
C GLY A 150 -5.99 -4.64 -0.37
N GLN A 151 -4.77 -5.13 -0.55
CA GLN A 151 -3.57 -4.69 0.18
C GLN A 151 -3.00 -3.37 -0.34
N ARG A 152 -3.85 -2.35 -0.50
CA ARG A 152 -3.49 -1.00 -0.99
C ARG A 152 -4.04 0.07 -0.07
N CYS A 153 -3.30 1.15 0.12
CA CYS A 153 -3.82 2.34 0.80
C CYS A 153 -5.06 2.89 0.09
N THR A 154 -5.05 2.91 -1.23
CA THR A 154 -6.13 3.37 -2.13
C THR A 154 -7.17 2.29 -2.47
N ALA A 155 -7.24 1.17 -1.75
CA ALA A 155 -8.29 0.19 -1.97
C ALA A 155 -9.65 0.75 -1.52
N VAL A 156 -10.70 0.49 -2.28
CA VAL A 156 -12.07 0.78 -1.86
C VAL A 156 -12.40 -0.12 -0.66
N LYS A 157 -12.67 0.48 0.48
CA LYS A 157 -12.93 -0.22 1.74
C LYS A 157 -14.35 -0.01 2.24
N ARG A 158 -15.02 1.02 1.73
CA ARG A 158 -16.41 1.32 2.03
C ARG A 158 -17.12 1.70 0.73
N ILE A 159 -18.25 1.08 0.47
CA ILE A 159 -19.09 1.41 -0.67
C ILE A 159 -20.41 1.94 -0.11
N LEU A 160 -20.68 3.22 -0.36
CA LEU A 160 -21.86 3.94 0.09
C LEU A 160 -22.82 4.07 -1.09
N VAL A 161 -23.88 3.30 -1.08
CA VAL A 161 -24.85 3.23 -2.18
C VAL A 161 -26.15 3.89 -1.75
N GLN A 162 -26.72 4.73 -2.58
CA GLN A 162 -28.01 5.35 -2.30
C GLN A 162 -29.10 4.29 -2.23
N GLU A 163 -29.97 4.38 -1.24
CA GLU A 163 -30.92 3.35 -0.84
C GLU A 163 -31.78 2.81 -2.00
N SER A 164 -32.24 3.71 -2.88
CA SER A 164 -33.12 3.34 -4.00
C SER A 164 -32.53 2.38 -5.03
N ILE A 165 -31.21 2.24 -5.09
CA ILE A 165 -30.48 1.33 -6.01
C ILE A 165 -29.62 0.32 -5.24
N ALA A 166 -29.65 0.32 -3.91
CA ALA A 166 -28.74 -0.48 -3.10
C ALA A 166 -28.88 -1.98 -3.34
N ASP A 167 -30.11 -2.50 -3.38
CA ASP A 167 -30.37 -3.93 -3.59
C ASP A 167 -29.84 -4.39 -4.97
N GLN A 168 -30.12 -3.63 -6.01
CA GLN A 168 -29.64 -3.93 -7.36
C GLN A 168 -28.12 -3.89 -7.44
N PHE A 169 -27.49 -2.87 -6.82
CA PHE A 169 -26.02 -2.76 -6.77
C PHE A 169 -25.41 -3.95 -6.05
N VAL A 170 -25.94 -4.34 -4.89
CA VAL A 170 -25.45 -5.46 -4.07
C VAL A 170 -25.54 -6.77 -4.83
N GLU A 171 -26.68 -7.05 -5.50
CA GLU A 171 -26.84 -8.25 -6.34
C GLU A 171 -25.79 -8.32 -7.44
N MET A 172 -25.60 -7.23 -8.18
CA MET A 172 -24.60 -7.16 -9.26
C MET A 172 -23.17 -7.28 -8.73
N ALA A 173 -22.85 -6.65 -7.60
CA ALA A 173 -21.54 -6.73 -6.95
C ALA A 173 -21.23 -8.16 -6.49
N LEU A 174 -22.21 -8.84 -5.89
CA LEU A 174 -22.12 -10.24 -5.48
C LEU A 174 -21.85 -11.16 -6.67
N GLU A 175 -22.59 -11.01 -7.77
CA GLU A 175 -22.38 -11.76 -9.01
C GLU A 175 -20.97 -11.50 -9.61
N ARG A 176 -20.49 -10.27 -9.53
CA ARG A 176 -19.13 -9.92 -9.98
C ARG A 176 -18.06 -10.52 -9.09
N ALA A 177 -18.24 -10.47 -7.76
CA ALA A 177 -17.30 -11.05 -6.79
C ALA A 177 -17.17 -12.56 -6.95
N LYS A 178 -18.26 -13.29 -7.19
CA LYS A 178 -18.26 -14.74 -7.44
C LYS A 178 -17.49 -15.16 -8.70
N LYS A 179 -17.31 -14.26 -9.66
CA LYS A 179 -16.55 -14.53 -10.90
C LYS A 179 -15.04 -14.35 -10.73
N ILE A 180 -14.57 -13.83 -9.60
CA ILE A 180 -13.15 -13.66 -9.35
C ILE A 180 -12.51 -15.02 -9.11
N LYS A 181 -11.54 -15.36 -9.95
CA LYS A 181 -10.72 -16.56 -9.78
C LYS A 181 -9.62 -16.28 -8.77
N PHE A 182 -9.71 -16.86 -7.59
CA PHE A 182 -8.67 -16.74 -6.57
C PHE A 182 -7.88 -18.05 -6.45
N GLY A 183 -6.56 -17.96 -6.28
CA GLY A 183 -5.71 -19.14 -6.28
C GLY A 183 -4.22 -18.85 -6.28
N ASP A 184 -3.44 -19.78 -6.81
CA ASP A 184 -2.00 -19.66 -6.96
C ASP A 184 -1.65 -18.45 -7.85
N PRO A 185 -0.88 -17.46 -7.33
CA PRO A 185 -0.49 -16.29 -8.10
C PRO A 185 0.44 -16.59 -9.29
N MET A 186 1.05 -17.78 -9.34
CA MET A 186 1.88 -18.22 -10.48
C MET A 186 1.02 -18.71 -11.66
N ASN A 187 -0.26 -18.95 -11.45
CA ASN A 187 -1.19 -19.30 -12.53
C ASN A 187 -1.72 -18.01 -13.19
N MET A 188 -1.53 -17.89 -14.50
CA MET A 188 -1.96 -16.73 -15.30
C MET A 188 -3.46 -16.51 -15.33
N GLU A 189 -4.26 -17.54 -14.99
CA GLU A 189 -5.72 -17.46 -14.91
C GLU A 189 -6.22 -16.96 -13.54
N THR A 190 -5.32 -16.71 -12.57
CA THR A 190 -5.68 -16.23 -11.25
C THR A 190 -5.83 -14.72 -11.23
N ASP A 191 -7.01 -14.24 -10.85
CA ASP A 191 -7.30 -12.82 -10.67
C ASP A 191 -6.82 -12.31 -9.29
N LEU A 192 -6.91 -13.18 -8.26
CA LEU A 192 -6.66 -12.83 -6.87
C LEU A 192 -5.75 -13.88 -6.21
N GLY A 193 -4.53 -13.46 -5.87
CA GLY A 193 -3.56 -14.27 -5.16
C GLY A 193 -3.71 -14.20 -3.63
N THR A 194 -2.64 -14.57 -2.93
CA THR A 194 -2.60 -14.53 -1.47
C THR A 194 -2.43 -13.11 -0.92
N VAL A 195 -2.83 -12.90 0.33
CA VAL A 195 -2.30 -11.80 1.13
C VAL A 195 -0.86 -12.10 1.55
N VAL A 196 -0.15 -11.10 2.06
CA VAL A 196 1.30 -11.15 2.30
C VAL A 196 1.75 -12.30 3.21
N ASN A 197 0.94 -12.68 4.20
CA ASN A 197 1.21 -13.79 5.10
C ASN A 197 -0.06 -14.27 5.83
N ALA A 198 0.05 -15.35 6.59
CA ALA A 198 -1.05 -15.92 7.36
C ALA A 198 -1.59 -14.96 8.43
N GLN A 199 -0.72 -14.17 9.08
CA GLN A 199 -1.13 -13.21 10.11
C GLN A 199 -2.04 -12.11 9.54
N ALA A 200 -1.74 -11.65 8.32
CA ALA A 200 -2.60 -10.69 7.63
C ALA A 200 -3.98 -11.28 7.31
N ALA A 201 -4.02 -12.55 6.92
CA ALA A 201 -5.27 -13.27 6.68
C ALA A 201 -6.10 -13.45 7.98
N GLU A 202 -5.45 -13.84 9.07
CA GLU A 202 -6.10 -13.98 10.40
C GLU A 202 -6.68 -12.65 10.90
N LEU A 203 -5.92 -11.55 10.71
CA LEU A 203 -6.40 -10.22 11.06
C LEU A 203 -7.63 -9.82 10.23
N PHE A 204 -7.65 -10.21 8.96
CA PHE A 204 -8.80 -9.95 8.09
C PHE A 204 -10.03 -10.73 8.58
N ASP A 205 -9.90 -12.05 8.80
CA ASP A 205 -11.00 -12.87 9.33
C ASP A 205 -11.55 -12.31 10.65
N LYS A 206 -10.65 -11.92 11.56
CA LYS A 206 -11.07 -11.29 12.83
C LYS A 206 -11.91 -10.03 12.60
N ARG A 207 -11.54 -9.18 11.63
CA ARG A 207 -12.31 -7.97 11.29
C ARG A 207 -13.67 -8.30 10.69
N VAL A 208 -13.75 -9.33 9.87
CA VAL A 208 -15.02 -9.82 9.30
C VAL A 208 -15.92 -10.32 10.42
N SER A 209 -15.41 -11.15 11.36
CA SER A 209 -16.19 -11.63 12.51
C SER A 209 -16.67 -10.48 13.41
N MET A 210 -15.83 -9.49 13.67
CA MET A 210 -16.23 -8.30 14.43
C MET A 210 -17.35 -7.52 13.73
N ALA A 211 -17.26 -7.37 12.41
CA ALA A 211 -18.32 -6.69 11.65
C ALA A 211 -19.65 -7.47 11.71
N GLU A 212 -19.60 -8.80 11.70
CA GLU A 212 -20.78 -9.65 11.84
C GLU A 212 -21.39 -9.54 13.25
N GLU A 213 -20.55 -9.52 14.29
CA GLU A 213 -20.95 -9.27 15.68
C GLU A 213 -21.62 -7.88 15.84
N ASP A 214 -21.16 -6.88 15.09
CA ASP A 214 -21.73 -5.52 15.03
C ASP A 214 -22.99 -5.43 14.15
N GLY A 215 -23.47 -6.56 13.59
CA GLY A 215 -24.72 -6.65 12.82
C GLY A 215 -24.55 -6.62 11.30
N ALA A 216 -23.35 -6.69 10.77
CA ALA A 216 -23.15 -6.82 9.33
C ALA A 216 -23.61 -8.19 8.83
N LYS A 217 -24.09 -8.22 7.57
CA LYS A 217 -24.50 -9.46 6.91
C LYS A 217 -23.46 -9.87 5.90
N ILE A 218 -22.86 -11.04 6.09
CA ILE A 218 -21.94 -11.65 5.13
C ILE A 218 -22.79 -12.24 4.00
N LEU A 219 -22.57 -11.78 2.76
CA LEU A 219 -23.30 -12.25 1.58
C LEU A 219 -22.53 -13.34 0.81
N TYR A 220 -21.22 -13.36 0.94
CA TYR A 220 -20.35 -14.32 0.27
C TYR A 220 -19.09 -14.58 1.08
N HIS A 221 -18.79 -15.85 1.37
CA HIS A 221 -17.58 -16.26 2.07
C HIS A 221 -17.24 -17.72 1.75
N PRO A 222 -16.54 -17.98 0.65
CA PRO A 222 -16.25 -19.37 0.24
C PRO A 222 -15.19 -20.09 1.08
N GLY A 223 -14.66 -19.44 2.11
CA GLY A 223 -13.66 -19.99 3.02
C GLY A 223 -12.23 -19.68 2.62
N ARG A 224 -11.32 -19.67 3.59
CA ARG A 224 -9.90 -19.34 3.49
C ARG A 224 -9.03 -20.60 3.45
N LYS A 225 -7.89 -20.55 2.72
CA LYS A 225 -6.80 -21.54 2.80
C LYS A 225 -5.47 -20.82 3.10
N GLY A 226 -4.99 -20.91 4.34
CA GLY A 226 -3.76 -20.22 4.74
C GLY A 226 -3.84 -18.71 4.49
N ALA A 227 -2.93 -18.18 3.69
CA ALA A 227 -2.92 -16.77 3.28
C ALA A 227 -3.80 -16.46 2.05
N LEU A 228 -4.44 -17.46 1.45
CA LEU A 228 -5.36 -17.27 0.33
C LEU A 228 -6.75 -16.90 0.87
N LEU A 229 -7.10 -15.64 0.73
CA LEU A 229 -8.43 -15.09 1.04
C LEU A 229 -9.26 -14.99 -0.23
N PRO A 230 -10.50 -15.47 -0.22
CA PRO A 230 -11.44 -15.19 -1.31
C PRO A 230 -11.91 -13.73 -1.23
N PRO A 231 -12.59 -13.21 -2.25
CA PRO A 231 -13.36 -11.99 -2.11
C PRO A 231 -14.52 -12.22 -1.11
N ILE A 232 -14.68 -11.30 -0.17
CA ILE A 232 -15.71 -11.32 0.88
C ILE A 232 -16.47 -10.01 0.81
#